data_ec8150cb9be72e456c7c8476773d197f
#
_entry.id   ec8150cb9be72e456c7c8476773d197f
#
_cell.length_a   1.000
_cell.length_b   1.000
_cell.length_c   1.000
_cell.angle_alpha   90.00
_cell.angle_beta   90.00
_cell.angle_gamma   90.00
#
_symmetry.space_group_name_H-M   'P 1'
#
loop_
_entity.id
_entity.type
_entity.pdbx_description
1 polymer ?
#
loop_
_entity_poly.entity_id
_entity_poly.type
_entity_poly.pdbx_seq_one_letter_code
_entity_poly.pdbx_strand_id
1 'polypeptide(L)'
;GTYSVTRDPEEGWLNAGAYRAQVHGPKEVGFLTARGHHGYIHREKYKAQGKKMPVCMVLGGDPLAFYFGGTEAPYGAFELDIVGGLRGKPMQLVEGKITGLPFPANAEIVLEGYVDPQETMIEGPFGEWTGHYAGGQEPRTVLRVEAIYHRNDPILLGVPPMGQGPDEL
;
A
#
# COMPACT_ATOMS: atom_id res chain seq x y z
N GLY A 1 -1.82 6.34 7.91
CA GLY A 1 -2.59 5.36 7.16
C GLY A 1 -2.15 5.30 5.71
N THR A 2 -1.74 4.13 5.27
CA THR A 2 -1.40 3.88 3.87
C THR A 2 -2.19 2.71 3.33
N TYR A 3 -2.54 2.77 2.05
CA TYR A 3 -3.03 1.64 1.27
C TYR A 3 -2.43 1.70 -0.13
N SER A 4 -2.48 0.59 -0.85
CA SER A 4 -1.86 0.52 -2.17
C SER A 4 -2.84 0.00 -3.20
N VAL A 5 -2.86 0.65 -4.36
CA VAL A 5 -3.62 0.18 -5.52
C VAL A 5 -2.73 -0.72 -6.37
N THR A 6 -3.27 -1.88 -6.72
CA THR A 6 -2.65 -2.87 -7.61
C THR A 6 -3.67 -3.35 -8.64
N ARG A 7 -3.20 -3.95 -9.74
CA ARG A 7 -4.07 -4.52 -10.79
C ARG A 7 -3.74 -5.97 -11.03
N ASP A 8 -4.76 -6.81 -11.18
CA ASP A 8 -4.60 -8.18 -11.63
C ASP A 8 -4.08 -8.20 -13.07
N PRO A 9 -2.98 -8.89 -13.39
CA PRO A 9 -2.40 -8.89 -14.74
C PRO A 9 -3.18 -9.75 -15.73
N GLU A 10 -4.09 -10.58 -15.30
CA GLU A 10 -4.86 -11.52 -16.13
C GLU A 10 -6.29 -11.04 -16.33
N GLU A 11 -6.95 -10.68 -15.25
CA GLU A 11 -8.37 -10.29 -15.25
C GLU A 11 -8.57 -8.77 -15.27
N GLY A 12 -7.51 -7.99 -14.96
CA GLY A 12 -7.52 -6.52 -15.05
C GLY A 12 -8.21 -5.80 -13.90
N TRP A 13 -8.81 -6.51 -12.93
CA TRP A 13 -9.48 -5.86 -11.80
C TRP A 13 -8.48 -5.19 -10.85
N LEU A 14 -8.97 -4.18 -10.14
CA LEU A 14 -8.20 -3.37 -9.21
C LEU A 14 -8.44 -3.81 -7.79
N ASN A 15 -7.41 -3.65 -6.96
CA ASN A 15 -7.49 -3.84 -5.52
C ASN A 15 -6.86 -2.64 -4.82
N ALA A 16 -7.44 -2.19 -3.72
CA ALA A 16 -6.87 -1.19 -2.83
C ALA A 16 -6.70 -1.79 -1.44
N GLY A 17 -5.49 -2.28 -1.13
CA GLY A 17 -5.20 -2.99 0.11
C GLY A 17 -4.26 -2.22 1.03
N ALA A 18 -4.52 -2.27 2.35
CA ALA A 18 -3.62 -1.73 3.37
C ALA A 18 -2.44 -2.69 3.58
N TYR A 19 -1.28 -2.32 3.09
CA TYR A 19 -0.05 -3.09 3.17
C TYR A 19 1.03 -2.32 3.94
N ARG A 20 1.73 -3.03 4.82
CA ARG A 20 2.83 -2.45 5.58
C ARG A 20 3.95 -2.02 4.64
N ALA A 21 4.53 -0.85 4.92
CA ALA A 21 5.61 -0.28 4.16
C ALA A 21 6.69 0.26 5.09
N GLN A 22 7.95 0.05 4.75
CA GLN A 22 9.12 0.63 5.42
C GLN A 22 9.94 1.42 4.42
N VAL A 23 10.27 2.67 4.74
CA VAL A 23 11.19 3.47 3.92
C VAL A 23 12.61 2.95 4.13
N HIS A 24 13.25 2.50 3.06
CA HIS A 24 14.64 2.04 3.05
C HIS A 24 15.61 3.08 2.47
N GLY A 25 15.11 3.96 1.60
CA GLY A 25 15.91 4.97 0.94
C GLY A 25 15.04 5.97 0.16
N PRO A 26 15.66 6.86 -0.61
CA PRO A 26 14.93 7.90 -1.34
C PRO A 26 13.94 7.39 -2.39
N LYS A 27 14.13 6.16 -2.87
CA LYS A 27 13.29 5.52 -3.90
C LYS A 27 12.92 4.08 -3.56
N GLU A 28 13.22 3.61 -2.37
CA GLU A 28 13.01 2.24 -1.92
C GLU A 28 12.05 2.21 -0.75
N VAL A 29 10.92 1.54 -0.93
CA VAL A 29 9.91 1.34 0.11
C VAL A 29 9.59 -0.15 0.20
N GLY A 30 9.78 -0.75 1.38
CA GLY A 30 9.35 -2.13 1.65
C GLY A 30 7.87 -2.28 1.36
N PHE A 31 7.48 -3.41 0.80
CA PHE A 31 6.10 -3.67 0.39
C PHE A 31 5.68 -5.08 0.80
N LEU A 32 5.03 -5.18 1.94
CA LEU A 32 4.56 -6.45 2.48
C LEU A 32 3.14 -6.76 2.02
N THR A 33 2.99 -7.74 1.13
CA THR A 33 1.69 -8.38 0.85
C THR A 33 1.65 -9.75 1.52
N ALA A 34 0.84 -9.91 2.55
CA ALA A 34 0.69 -11.17 3.25
C ALA A 34 -0.11 -12.19 2.42
N ARG A 35 0.16 -13.48 2.66
CA ARG A 35 -0.53 -14.59 2.00
C ARG A 35 -2.04 -14.52 2.26
N GLY A 36 -2.85 -14.74 1.23
CA GLY A 36 -4.32 -14.65 1.30
C GLY A 36 -4.90 -13.28 0.94
N HIS A 37 -4.10 -12.23 0.89
CA HIS A 37 -4.56 -10.91 0.44
C HIS A 37 -4.54 -10.75 -1.08
N HIS A 38 -5.42 -9.93 -1.63
CA HIS A 38 -5.52 -9.69 -3.08
C HIS A 38 -4.22 -9.18 -3.69
N GLY A 39 -3.52 -8.26 -3.04
CA GLY A 39 -2.20 -7.80 -3.50
C GLY A 39 -1.14 -8.90 -3.54
N TYR A 40 -1.23 -9.92 -2.67
CA TYR A 40 -0.38 -11.10 -2.76
C TYR A 40 -0.71 -11.93 -4.01
N ILE A 41 -2.01 -12.13 -4.29
CA ILE A 41 -2.48 -12.86 -5.48
C ILE A 41 -1.96 -12.16 -6.74
N HIS A 42 -2.12 -10.84 -6.84
CA HIS A 42 -1.60 -10.06 -7.96
C HIS A 42 -0.09 -10.24 -8.12
N ARG A 43 0.67 -10.09 -7.03
CA ARG A 43 2.13 -10.24 -7.04
C ARG A 43 2.57 -11.62 -7.54
N GLU A 44 1.94 -12.69 -7.08
CA GLU A 44 2.30 -14.05 -7.52
C GLU A 44 1.98 -14.28 -9.00
N LYS A 45 0.88 -13.70 -9.53
CA LYS A 45 0.57 -13.72 -10.97
C LYS A 45 1.62 -12.96 -11.79
N TYR A 46 2.06 -11.76 -11.34
CA TYR A 46 3.16 -11.03 -11.98
C TYR A 46 4.46 -11.82 -11.95
N LYS A 47 4.77 -12.45 -10.80
CA LYS A 47 5.94 -13.32 -10.64
C LYS A 47 5.92 -14.49 -11.63
N ALA A 48 4.79 -15.17 -11.78
CA ALA A 48 4.62 -16.27 -12.73
C ALA A 48 4.84 -15.84 -14.18
N GLN A 49 4.51 -14.57 -14.52
CA GLN A 49 4.73 -14.00 -15.82
C GLN A 49 6.13 -13.39 -16.01
N GLY A 50 7.01 -13.42 -14.99
CA GLY A 50 8.32 -12.77 -15.03
C GLY A 50 8.25 -11.25 -15.18
N LYS A 51 7.18 -10.63 -14.71
CA LYS A 51 6.93 -9.19 -14.83
C LYS A 51 6.98 -8.49 -13.46
N LYS A 52 7.30 -7.19 -13.49
CA LYS A 52 7.17 -6.31 -12.33
C LYS A 52 5.70 -5.92 -12.14
N MET A 53 5.26 -5.87 -10.89
CA MET A 53 3.91 -5.46 -10.52
C MET A 53 3.83 -3.95 -10.37
N PRO A 54 2.94 -3.24 -11.08
CA PRO A 54 2.70 -1.83 -10.87
C PRO A 54 2.00 -1.59 -9.54
N VAL A 55 2.37 -0.51 -8.84
CA VAL A 55 1.81 -0.13 -7.54
C VAL A 55 1.69 1.39 -7.44
N CYS A 56 0.54 1.87 -6.97
CA CYS A 56 0.35 3.21 -6.44
C CYS A 56 0.09 3.10 -4.93
N MET A 57 1.06 3.50 -4.11
CA MET A 57 0.92 3.55 -2.65
C MET A 57 0.42 4.93 -2.25
N VAL A 58 -0.76 4.97 -1.65
CA VAL A 58 -1.47 6.18 -1.24
C VAL A 58 -1.27 6.40 0.25
N LEU A 59 -0.82 7.59 0.62
CA LEU A 59 -0.63 8.02 2.00
C LEU A 59 -1.57 9.19 2.27
N GLY A 60 -2.44 9.04 3.27
CA GLY A 60 -3.42 10.07 3.63
C GLY A 60 -4.57 10.21 2.62
N GLY A 61 -5.43 11.19 2.86
CA GLY A 61 -6.64 11.45 2.09
C GLY A 61 -7.88 10.90 2.79
N ASP A 62 -8.75 10.23 2.05
CA ASP A 62 -10.02 9.76 2.53
C ASP A 62 -9.92 8.64 3.58
N PRO A 63 -10.40 8.85 4.83
CA PRO A 63 -10.34 7.82 5.87
C PRO A 63 -11.13 6.55 5.51
N LEU A 64 -12.23 6.65 4.75
CA LEU A 64 -12.99 5.47 4.33
C LEU A 64 -12.18 4.63 3.33
N ALA A 65 -11.42 5.26 2.43
CA ALA A 65 -10.56 4.53 1.50
C ALA A 65 -9.49 3.72 2.25
N PHE A 66 -8.89 4.29 3.28
CA PHE A 66 -7.96 3.57 4.15
C PHE A 66 -8.65 2.44 4.93
N TYR A 67 -9.83 2.70 5.50
CA TYR A 67 -10.60 1.71 6.25
C TYR A 67 -10.95 0.50 5.37
N PHE A 68 -11.49 0.74 4.17
CA PHE A 68 -11.83 -0.34 3.23
C PHE A 68 -10.60 -1.04 2.64
N GLY A 69 -9.48 -0.35 2.50
CA GLY A 69 -8.20 -1.00 2.18
C GLY A 69 -7.72 -1.99 3.25
N GLY A 70 -8.14 -1.82 4.49
CA GLY A 70 -7.90 -2.75 5.61
C GLY A 70 -9.01 -3.77 5.83
N THR A 71 -10.08 -3.74 5.04
CA THR A 71 -11.26 -4.60 5.18
C THR A 71 -11.25 -5.66 4.07
N GLU A 72 -11.78 -6.82 4.36
CA GLU A 72 -11.90 -7.89 3.37
C GLU A 72 -13.02 -7.57 2.38
N ALA A 73 -12.65 -7.36 1.11
CA ALA A 73 -13.59 -7.16 0.01
C ALA A 73 -13.77 -8.49 -0.77
N PRO A 74 -14.91 -8.69 -1.47
CA PRO A 74 -15.07 -9.83 -2.36
C PRO A 74 -14.00 -9.85 -3.46
N TYR A 75 -13.58 -11.05 -3.87
CA TYR A 75 -12.66 -11.22 -4.99
C TYR A 75 -13.15 -10.49 -6.25
N GLY A 76 -12.27 -9.71 -6.87
CA GLY A 76 -12.60 -8.92 -8.05
C GLY A 76 -13.31 -7.59 -7.78
N ALA A 77 -13.70 -7.31 -6.52
CA ALA A 77 -14.27 -6.03 -6.16
C ALA A 77 -13.16 -4.99 -5.87
N PHE A 78 -13.38 -3.76 -6.34
CA PHE A 78 -12.47 -2.65 -6.04
C PHE A 78 -12.97 -1.88 -4.81
N GLU A 79 -12.17 -1.80 -3.78
CA GLU A 79 -12.53 -1.19 -2.49
C GLU A 79 -12.96 0.28 -2.64
N LEU A 80 -12.39 1.02 -3.59
CA LEU A 80 -12.78 2.42 -3.82
C LEU A 80 -14.16 2.56 -4.46
N ASP A 81 -14.65 1.54 -5.19
CA ASP A 81 -16.04 1.51 -5.68
C ASP A 81 -17.01 1.29 -4.53
N ILE A 82 -16.64 0.45 -3.55
CA ILE A 82 -17.43 0.26 -2.32
C ILE A 82 -17.53 1.58 -1.55
N VAL A 83 -16.43 2.31 -1.40
CA VAL A 83 -16.43 3.65 -0.79
C VAL A 83 -17.34 4.61 -1.55
N GLY A 84 -17.28 4.60 -2.87
CA GLY A 84 -18.16 5.39 -3.72
C GLY A 84 -19.63 5.07 -3.52
N GLY A 85 -19.95 3.77 -3.44
CA GLY A 85 -21.31 3.29 -3.17
C GLY A 85 -21.85 3.76 -1.83
N LEU A 86 -21.05 3.67 -0.76
CA LEU A 86 -21.43 4.17 0.57
C LEU A 86 -21.64 5.68 0.62
N ARG A 87 -20.90 6.43 -0.18
CA ARG A 87 -21.03 7.91 -0.29
C ARG A 87 -22.14 8.36 -1.22
N GLY A 88 -22.75 7.45 -1.95
CA GLY A 88 -23.73 7.77 -2.97
C GLY A 88 -23.16 8.53 -4.18
N LYS A 89 -21.81 8.53 -4.35
CA LYS A 89 -21.13 9.14 -5.50
C LYS A 89 -19.76 8.48 -5.74
N PRO A 90 -19.35 8.31 -7.01
CA PRO A 90 -18.05 7.74 -7.34
C PRO A 90 -16.90 8.52 -6.71
N MET A 91 -15.84 7.80 -6.33
CA MET A 91 -14.57 8.43 -5.98
C MET A 91 -13.95 9.10 -7.20
N GLN A 92 -13.45 10.31 -7.03
CA GLN A 92 -12.66 10.96 -8.09
C GLN A 92 -11.26 10.35 -8.10
N LEU A 93 -10.87 9.79 -9.22
CA LEU A 93 -9.58 9.14 -9.42
C LEU A 93 -8.75 9.90 -10.46
N VAL A 94 -7.44 9.84 -10.28
CA VAL A 94 -6.42 10.31 -11.24
C VAL A 94 -5.60 9.11 -11.66
N GLU A 95 -5.25 9.05 -12.92
CA GLU A 95 -4.39 7.99 -13.47
C GLU A 95 -2.92 8.34 -13.29
N GLY A 96 -2.14 7.40 -12.75
CA GLY A 96 -0.70 7.53 -12.60
C GLY A 96 -0.01 7.55 -13.97
N LYS A 97 0.98 8.44 -14.13
CA LYS A 97 1.65 8.67 -15.42
C LYS A 97 2.65 7.57 -15.78
N ILE A 98 3.10 6.80 -14.78
CA ILE A 98 4.13 5.76 -14.95
C ILE A 98 3.48 4.39 -15.13
N THR A 99 2.55 4.04 -14.25
CA THR A 99 1.95 2.70 -14.18
C THR A 99 0.58 2.59 -14.83
N GLY A 100 -0.10 3.72 -15.03
CA GLY A 100 -1.51 3.75 -15.46
C GLY A 100 -2.48 3.23 -14.41
N LEU A 101 -2.05 3.11 -13.14
CA LEU A 101 -2.95 2.76 -12.04
C LEU A 101 -3.72 3.98 -11.55
N PRO A 102 -5.02 3.84 -11.24
CA PRO A 102 -5.77 4.94 -10.67
C PRO A 102 -5.45 5.10 -9.17
N PHE A 103 -5.51 6.35 -8.70
CA PHE A 103 -5.46 6.69 -7.29
C PHE A 103 -6.39 7.88 -6.99
N PRO A 104 -6.87 8.05 -5.73
CA PRO A 104 -7.77 9.14 -5.40
C PRO A 104 -7.18 10.53 -5.66
N ALA A 105 -7.96 11.40 -6.32
CA ALA A 105 -7.55 12.76 -6.63
C ALA A 105 -7.31 13.63 -5.38
N ASN A 106 -7.85 13.23 -4.22
CA ASN A 106 -7.69 13.89 -2.93
C ASN A 106 -6.65 13.21 -2.02
N ALA A 107 -5.83 12.31 -2.58
CA ALA A 107 -4.71 11.74 -1.85
C ALA A 107 -3.73 12.83 -1.39
N GLU A 108 -3.13 12.65 -0.21
CA GLU A 108 -2.16 13.61 0.32
C GLU A 108 -0.78 13.41 -0.33
N ILE A 109 -0.31 12.15 -0.36
CA ILE A 109 0.90 11.75 -1.09
C ILE A 109 0.62 10.41 -1.80
N VAL A 110 1.18 10.24 -3.01
CA VAL A 110 1.16 8.97 -3.73
C VAL A 110 2.57 8.64 -4.21
N LEU A 111 3.02 7.43 -3.90
CA LEU A 111 4.25 6.86 -4.42
C LEU A 111 3.90 5.90 -5.54
N GLU A 112 4.33 6.18 -6.75
CA GLU A 112 4.06 5.37 -7.94
C GLU A 112 5.33 4.67 -8.41
N GLY A 113 5.22 3.40 -8.78
CA GLY A 113 6.34 2.63 -9.29
C GLY A 113 6.04 1.15 -9.43
N TYR A 114 7.09 0.35 -9.33
CA TYR A 114 7.00 -1.10 -9.58
C TYR A 114 7.62 -1.91 -8.44
N VAL A 115 7.01 -3.05 -8.16
CA VAL A 115 7.56 -4.11 -7.31
C VAL A 115 8.06 -5.22 -8.22
N ASP A 116 9.36 -5.54 -8.13
CA ASP A 116 9.91 -6.77 -8.69
C ASP A 116 9.66 -7.89 -7.67
N PRO A 117 8.86 -8.92 -8.00
CA PRO A 117 8.56 -9.99 -7.06
C PRO A 117 9.76 -10.82 -6.61
N GLN A 118 10.89 -10.69 -7.28
CA GLN A 118 12.15 -11.39 -6.96
C GLN A 118 13.12 -10.53 -6.14
N GLU A 119 12.90 -9.21 -6.09
CA GLU A 119 13.73 -8.28 -5.35
C GLU A 119 13.23 -8.13 -3.91
N THR A 120 14.14 -8.27 -2.94
CA THR A 120 13.81 -8.11 -1.52
C THR A 120 14.85 -7.26 -0.80
N MET A 121 14.41 -6.58 0.25
CA MET A 121 15.26 -5.93 1.25
C MET A 121 14.85 -6.40 2.64
N ILE A 122 15.79 -6.33 3.60
CA ILE A 122 15.50 -6.68 4.99
C ILE A 122 14.61 -5.61 5.61
N GLU A 123 13.46 -6.03 6.09
CA GLU A 123 12.45 -5.19 6.74
C GLU A 123 12.33 -5.51 8.22
N GLY A 124 12.04 -4.52 9.04
CA GLY A 124 11.86 -4.65 10.48
C GLY A 124 13.16 -4.50 11.30
N PRO A 125 13.09 -4.73 12.65
CA PRO A 125 11.85 -5.01 13.38
C PRO A 125 10.95 -3.78 13.50
N PHE A 126 9.62 -3.98 13.64
CA PHE A 126 8.66 -2.89 13.86
C PHE A 126 8.16 -2.87 15.29
N GLY A 127 8.13 -1.67 15.87
CA GLY A 127 7.36 -1.42 17.10
C GLY A 127 5.86 -1.42 16.79
N GLU A 128 5.11 -2.18 17.58
CA GLU A 128 3.66 -2.24 17.48
C GLU A 128 3.01 -1.25 18.48
N TRP A 129 1.74 -0.95 18.25
CA TRP A 129 0.96 -0.09 19.13
C TRP A 129 0.87 -0.62 20.58
N THR A 130 1.11 -1.92 20.76
CA THR A 130 1.17 -2.57 22.09
C THR A 130 2.46 -2.28 22.86
N GLY A 131 3.43 -1.59 22.26
CA GLY A 131 4.73 -1.32 22.86
C GLY A 131 5.78 -2.42 22.67
N HIS A 132 5.46 -3.49 21.94
CA HIS A 132 6.35 -4.62 21.69
C HIS A 132 6.74 -4.70 20.21
N TYR A 133 7.84 -5.41 19.91
CA TYR A 133 8.17 -5.82 18.56
C TYR A 133 7.42 -7.12 18.20
N ALA A 134 6.60 -7.08 17.14
CA ALA A 134 5.80 -8.23 16.70
C ALA A 134 6.53 -9.17 15.74
N GLY A 135 7.84 -9.12 15.67
CA GLY A 135 8.65 -9.98 14.82
C GLY A 135 10.07 -9.49 14.67
N GLY A 136 10.90 -10.31 14.03
CA GLY A 136 12.29 -9.99 13.69
C GLY A 136 12.43 -9.26 12.36
N GLN A 137 13.64 -9.28 11.86
CA GLN A 137 13.98 -8.81 10.52
C GLN A 137 13.72 -9.91 9.49
N GLU A 138 13.02 -9.59 8.40
CA GLU A 138 12.71 -10.54 7.35
C GLU A 138 12.85 -9.89 5.95
N PRO A 139 13.23 -10.68 4.92
CA PRO A 139 13.23 -10.18 3.55
C PRO A 139 11.78 -9.94 3.06
N ARG A 140 11.52 -8.75 2.54
CA ARG A 140 10.24 -8.35 1.94
C ARG A 140 10.47 -7.72 0.58
N THR A 141 9.47 -7.82 -0.30
CA THR A 141 9.54 -7.16 -1.61
C THR A 141 9.62 -5.65 -1.47
N VAL A 142 10.14 -4.99 -2.50
CA VAL A 142 10.43 -3.55 -2.49
C VAL A 142 9.68 -2.87 -3.62
N LEU A 143 8.98 -1.79 -3.30
CA LEU A 143 8.49 -0.82 -4.28
C LEU A 143 9.63 0.11 -4.69
N ARG A 144 10.01 0.06 -5.96
CA ARG A 144 10.89 1.04 -6.58
C ARG A 144 10.07 2.23 -7.04
N VAL A 145 10.22 3.36 -6.33
CA VAL A 145 9.45 4.58 -6.58
C VAL A 145 10.03 5.32 -7.78
N GLU A 146 9.20 5.56 -8.79
CA GLU A 146 9.55 6.28 -10.02
C GLU A 146 8.92 7.68 -10.07
N ALA A 147 7.76 7.87 -9.42
CA ALA A 147 7.12 9.17 -9.29
C ALA A 147 6.51 9.36 -7.90
N ILE A 148 6.52 10.62 -7.44
CA ILE A 148 5.86 11.03 -6.20
C ILE A 148 4.90 12.17 -6.56
N TYR A 149 3.62 12.00 -6.20
CA TYR A 149 2.62 13.04 -6.27
C TYR A 149 2.30 13.50 -4.86
N HIS A 150 2.10 14.78 -4.66
CA HIS A 150 1.74 15.31 -3.35
C HIS A 150 0.93 16.60 -3.46
N ARG A 151 0.14 16.88 -2.45
CA ARG A 151 -0.48 18.19 -2.26
C ARG A 151 0.58 19.20 -1.79
N ASN A 152 0.31 20.49 -1.97
CA ASN A 152 1.25 21.52 -1.53
C ASN A 152 1.53 21.46 -0.02
N ASP A 153 0.48 21.20 0.78
CA ASP A 153 0.56 21.07 2.24
C ASP A 153 -0.08 19.72 2.66
N PRO A 154 0.61 18.58 2.48
CA PRO A 154 0.04 17.26 2.74
C PRO A 154 -0.15 17.01 4.23
N ILE A 155 -1.30 16.45 4.60
CA ILE A 155 -1.64 16.05 5.95
C ILE A 155 -1.53 14.54 6.07
N LEU A 156 -0.66 14.05 6.96
CA LEU A 156 -0.47 12.64 7.21
C LEU A 156 -1.00 12.24 8.59
N LEU A 157 -1.76 11.14 8.62
CA LEU A 157 -2.12 10.48 9.86
C LEU A 157 -0.93 9.63 10.33
N GLY A 158 -0.31 10.03 11.42
CA GLY A 158 0.73 9.29 12.09
C GLY A 158 0.29 8.81 13.47
N VAL A 159 0.65 7.59 13.82
CA VAL A 159 0.51 7.05 15.17
C VAL A 159 1.90 6.58 15.62
N PRO A 160 2.54 7.26 16.56
CA PRO A 160 3.81 6.76 17.09
C PRO A 160 3.55 5.44 17.84
N PRO A 161 4.44 4.44 17.70
CA PRO A 161 4.39 3.27 18.58
C PRO A 161 4.56 3.75 20.03
N MET A 162 3.71 3.30 20.92
CA MET A 162 3.85 3.56 22.36
C MET A 162 5.05 2.76 22.83
N GLY A 163 6.19 3.43 23.05
CA GLY A 163 7.33 2.83 23.74
C GLY A 163 6.98 2.56 25.19
N GLN A 164 7.28 1.36 25.68
CA GLN A 164 7.47 1.17 27.12
C GLN A 164 8.63 2.08 27.53
N GLY A 165 8.48 2.79 28.65
CA GLY A 165 9.54 3.64 29.17
C GLY A 165 10.83 2.83 29.42
N PRO A 166 12.00 3.50 29.49
CA PRO A 166 13.29 2.83 29.66
C PRO A 166 13.41 1.95 30.92
N ASP A 167 12.45 2.03 31.82
CA ASP A 167 12.44 1.30 33.09
C ASP A 167 11.63 -0.01 33.06
N GLU A 168 11.07 -0.41 31.91
CA GLU A 168 10.24 -1.61 31.76
C GLU A 168 10.82 -2.68 30.79
N LEU A 169 12.14 -2.60 30.52
CA LEU A 169 12.87 -3.61 29.77
C LEU A 169 13.68 -4.50 30.70
#